data_17f4efd2fd05c737f87cf39b23b8a7c9
#
_entry.id   17f4efd2fd05c737f87cf39b23b8a7c9
#
_cell.length_a   1.000
_cell.length_b   1.000
_cell.length_c   1.000
_cell.angle_alpha   90.00
_cell.angle_beta   90.00
_cell.angle_gamma   90.00
#
_symmetry.space_group_name_H-M   'P 1'
#
loop_
_entity.id
_entity.type
_entity.pdbx_description
1 polymer ?
#
loop_
_entity_poly.entity_id
_entity_poly.type
_entity_poly.pdbx_seq_one_letter_code
_entity_poly.pdbx_strand_id
1 'polypeptide(L)'
;SARMLIDAFMPEGITQLAVDSIFMMPQLGVLANIDKDDLKDDASQAALEVFDNDCLIRLGTCVTPVGKAKPGSKMADVSMTFKDGSTKQIEILEGSLEMLEVPYEEVQVSIKPSRGIDVGAGKGESLESVIFGGVVGLIFDGRNRPITLSTDSSERIESLLNWSNSVDEYPKGDLF
;
A
#
# COMPACT_ATOMS: atom_id res chain seq x y z
N SER A 1 10.68 7.36 -1.33
CA SER A 1 10.46 5.93 -1.22
C SER A 1 9.03 5.59 -0.81
N ALA A 2 8.57 4.35 -1.08
CA ALA A 2 7.23 3.90 -0.73
C ALA A 2 6.94 4.03 0.78
N ARG A 3 7.94 3.75 1.64
CA ARG A 3 7.80 3.92 3.10
C ARG A 3 7.52 5.37 3.49
N MET A 4 8.21 6.34 2.88
CA MET A 4 7.96 7.76 3.16
C MET A 4 6.51 8.15 2.86
N LEU A 5 5.95 7.65 1.77
CA LEU A 5 4.55 7.86 1.43
C LEU A 5 3.61 7.24 2.47
N ILE A 6 3.88 5.99 2.88
CA ILE A 6 3.08 5.30 3.89
C ILE A 6 3.15 6.03 5.24
N ASP A 7 4.32 6.47 5.66
CA ASP A 7 4.51 7.17 6.93
C ASP A 7 3.89 8.59 6.90
N ALA A 8 3.89 9.26 5.75
CA ALA A 8 3.32 10.60 5.59
C ALA A 8 1.78 10.58 5.49
N PHE A 9 1.23 9.64 4.70
CA PHE A 9 -0.21 9.58 4.43
C PHE A 9 -0.98 8.62 5.34
N MET A 10 -0.28 7.72 6.04
CA MET A 10 -0.86 6.72 6.94
C MET A 10 -2.09 6.01 6.34
N PRO A 11 -1.97 5.39 5.14
CA PRO A 11 -3.11 4.76 4.50
C PRO A 11 -3.71 3.65 5.36
N GLU A 12 -5.01 3.41 5.21
CA GLU A 12 -5.76 2.35 5.88
C GLU A 12 -6.40 1.43 4.84
N GLY A 13 -6.59 0.16 5.17
CA GLY A 13 -7.15 -0.84 4.26
C GLY A 13 -6.22 -1.14 3.08
N ILE A 14 -6.78 -1.23 1.88
CA ILE A 14 -6.02 -1.45 0.64
C ILE A 14 -5.80 -0.10 -0.06
N THR A 15 -4.55 0.31 -0.23
CA THR A 15 -4.20 1.58 -0.86
C THR A 15 -3.11 1.39 -1.90
N GLN A 16 -3.39 1.74 -3.15
CA GLN A 16 -2.38 1.78 -4.21
C GLN A 16 -1.51 3.01 -4.07
N LEU A 17 -0.20 2.80 -4.08
CA LEU A 17 0.81 3.85 -4.07
C LEU A 17 1.27 4.12 -5.49
N ALA A 18 1.21 5.37 -5.91
CA ALA A 18 1.62 5.78 -7.24
C ALA A 18 2.22 7.18 -7.23
N VAL A 19 2.99 7.50 -8.26
CA VAL A 19 3.58 8.82 -8.47
C VAL A 19 3.31 9.31 -9.89
N ASP A 20 3.03 10.60 -10.03
CA ASP A 20 3.02 11.29 -11.31
C ASP A 20 4.48 11.48 -11.76
N SER A 21 4.92 10.67 -12.71
CA SER A 21 6.33 10.57 -13.10
C SER A 21 6.83 11.75 -13.94
N ILE A 22 5.92 12.47 -14.58
CA ILE A 22 6.24 13.55 -15.53
C ILE A 22 5.51 14.87 -15.23
N PHE A 23 4.89 14.99 -14.05
CA PHE A 23 4.18 16.19 -13.58
C PHE A 23 3.05 16.67 -14.51
N MET A 24 2.29 15.72 -15.07
CA MET A 24 1.18 16.02 -16.00
C MET A 24 -0.17 16.23 -15.30
N MET A 25 -0.29 15.92 -14.02
CA MET A 25 -1.56 16.07 -13.28
C MET A 25 -2.17 17.48 -13.39
N PRO A 26 -1.40 18.59 -13.25
CA PRO A 26 -1.98 19.93 -13.39
C PRO A 26 -2.51 20.21 -14.81
N GLN A 27 -1.77 19.79 -15.85
CA GLN A 27 -2.15 20.00 -17.24
C GLN A 27 -3.38 19.17 -17.62
N LEU A 28 -3.42 17.92 -17.21
CA LEU A 28 -4.57 17.04 -17.42
C LEU A 28 -5.79 17.48 -16.61
N GLY A 29 -5.58 18.07 -15.43
CA GLY A 29 -6.63 18.72 -14.66
C GLY A 29 -7.27 19.92 -15.37
N VAL A 30 -6.49 20.69 -16.12
CA VAL A 30 -7.02 21.77 -16.99
C VAL A 30 -7.82 21.16 -18.14
N LEU A 31 -7.32 20.10 -18.79
CA LEU A 31 -8.03 19.41 -19.87
C LEU A 31 -9.36 18.84 -19.37
N ALA A 32 -9.38 18.20 -18.21
CA ALA A 32 -10.58 17.62 -17.60
C ALA A 32 -11.64 18.68 -17.24
N ASN A 33 -11.24 19.94 -17.05
CA ASN A 33 -12.13 21.06 -16.72
C ASN A 33 -12.51 21.93 -17.93
N ILE A 34 -12.38 21.43 -19.15
CA ILE A 34 -12.86 22.16 -20.31
C ILE A 34 -14.38 22.34 -20.20
N ASP A 35 -14.79 23.61 -20.07
CA ASP A 35 -16.17 24.02 -19.87
C ASP A 35 -16.93 24.11 -21.21
N LYS A 36 -17.15 22.94 -21.83
CA LYS A 36 -18.01 22.80 -23.00
C LYS A 36 -18.98 21.67 -22.68
N ASP A 37 -20.24 22.02 -22.48
CA ASP A 37 -21.30 21.13 -22.03
C ASP A 37 -21.37 19.79 -22.78
N ASP A 38 -21.01 19.77 -24.06
CA ASP A 38 -21.06 18.58 -24.91
C ASP A 38 -19.78 17.71 -24.88
N LEU A 39 -18.68 18.15 -24.22
CA LEU A 39 -17.37 17.47 -24.25
C LEU A 39 -16.77 17.23 -22.86
N LYS A 40 -17.42 17.64 -21.81
CA LYS A 40 -16.86 17.64 -20.45
C LYS A 40 -16.55 16.21 -19.95
N ASP A 41 -17.47 15.30 -20.16
CA ASP A 41 -17.30 13.89 -19.72
C ASP A 41 -16.23 13.19 -20.56
N ASP A 42 -16.21 13.41 -21.87
CA ASP A 42 -15.19 12.84 -22.76
C ASP A 42 -13.79 13.41 -22.48
N ALA A 43 -13.68 14.72 -22.21
CA ALA A 43 -12.41 15.35 -21.87
C ALA A 43 -11.88 14.86 -20.49
N SER A 44 -12.75 14.72 -19.50
CA SER A 44 -12.40 14.18 -18.20
C SER A 44 -11.95 12.72 -18.30
N GLN A 45 -12.67 11.90 -19.05
CA GLN A 45 -12.32 10.50 -19.27
C GLN A 45 -10.98 10.37 -20.01
N ALA A 46 -10.77 11.13 -21.09
CA ALA A 46 -9.51 11.12 -21.84
C ALA A 46 -8.32 11.58 -20.97
N ALA A 47 -8.50 12.60 -20.14
CA ALA A 47 -7.47 13.07 -19.23
C ALA A 47 -7.10 11.99 -18.20
N LEU A 48 -8.07 11.29 -17.65
CA LEU A 48 -7.85 10.17 -16.72
C LEU A 48 -7.13 9.00 -17.38
N GLU A 49 -7.52 8.64 -18.61
CA GLU A 49 -6.88 7.56 -19.37
C GLU A 49 -5.41 7.87 -19.65
N VAL A 50 -5.09 9.08 -20.11
CA VAL A 50 -3.71 9.53 -20.34
C VAL A 50 -2.92 9.53 -19.04
N PHE A 51 -3.52 10.02 -17.94
CA PHE A 51 -2.86 10.03 -16.65
C PHE A 51 -2.53 8.62 -16.17
N ASP A 52 -3.50 7.72 -16.21
CA ASP A 52 -3.36 6.35 -15.70
C ASP A 52 -2.38 5.50 -16.53
N ASN A 53 -2.38 5.67 -17.86
CA ASN A 53 -1.58 4.86 -18.78
C ASN A 53 -0.16 5.40 -19.00
N ASP A 54 0.00 6.72 -19.10
CA ASP A 54 1.24 7.33 -19.61
C ASP A 54 2.01 8.13 -18.55
N CYS A 55 1.34 8.59 -17.49
CA CYS A 55 1.96 9.49 -16.51
C CYS A 55 2.23 8.81 -15.16
N LEU A 56 1.42 7.80 -14.82
CA LEU A 56 1.41 7.20 -13.50
C LEU A 56 2.37 6.01 -13.39
N ILE A 57 3.33 6.09 -12.49
CA ILE A 57 4.11 4.91 -12.07
C ILE A 57 3.47 4.33 -10.82
N ARG A 58 2.95 3.11 -10.92
CA ARG A 58 2.43 2.37 -9.79
C ARG A 58 3.59 1.79 -8.99
N LEU A 59 3.81 2.32 -7.79
CA LEU A 59 4.88 1.84 -6.89
C LEU A 59 4.54 0.48 -6.30
N GLY A 60 3.29 0.28 -5.92
CA GLY A 60 2.81 -0.96 -5.32
C GLY A 60 1.52 -0.75 -4.56
N THR A 61 1.07 -1.77 -3.86
CA THR A 61 -0.13 -1.69 -3.02
C THR A 61 0.23 -1.93 -1.57
N CYS A 62 -0.23 -1.03 -0.70
CA CYS A 62 -0.13 -1.17 0.75
C CYS A 62 -1.42 -1.79 1.30
N VAL A 63 -1.29 -2.83 2.12
CA VAL A 63 -2.39 -3.47 2.85
C VAL A 63 -2.17 -3.18 4.33
N THR A 64 -3.06 -2.37 4.90
CA THR A 64 -2.96 -1.90 6.29
C THR A 64 -4.23 -2.25 7.08
N PRO A 65 -4.22 -3.35 7.83
CA PRO A 65 -5.26 -3.64 8.80
C PRO A 65 -5.25 -2.61 9.93
N VAL A 66 -6.42 -2.17 10.37
CA VAL A 66 -6.54 -1.21 11.48
C VAL A 66 -7.44 -1.77 12.57
N GLY A 67 -7.09 -1.51 13.82
CA GLY A 67 -7.87 -1.96 14.97
C GLY A 67 -7.01 -2.20 16.20
N LYS A 68 -7.67 -2.59 17.30
CA LYS A 68 -6.96 -2.88 18.55
C LYS A 68 -6.46 -4.31 18.54
N ALA A 69 -5.14 -4.47 18.49
CA ALA A 69 -4.45 -5.75 18.61
C ALA A 69 -3.39 -5.67 19.71
N LYS A 70 -2.96 -6.82 20.21
CA LYS A 70 -1.83 -6.88 21.14
C LYS A 70 -0.52 -6.86 20.36
N PRO A 71 0.56 -6.26 20.89
CA PRO A 71 1.86 -6.27 20.22
C PRO A 71 2.25 -7.68 19.74
N GLY A 72 2.63 -7.79 18.46
CA GLY A 72 3.02 -9.03 17.82
C GLY A 72 1.91 -10.03 17.53
N SER A 73 0.64 -9.72 17.86
CA SER A 73 -0.47 -10.62 17.53
C SER A 73 -0.90 -10.49 16.08
N LYS A 74 -1.49 -11.55 15.54
CA LYS A 74 -1.98 -11.56 14.17
C LYS A 74 -3.17 -10.61 13.99
N MET A 75 -3.05 -9.71 13.01
CA MET A 75 -4.10 -8.79 12.59
C MET A 75 -4.89 -9.33 11.41
N ALA A 76 -4.23 -9.94 10.43
CA ALA A 76 -4.90 -10.52 9.26
C ALA A 76 -4.09 -11.65 8.63
N ASP A 77 -4.78 -12.56 7.94
CA ASP A 77 -4.21 -13.50 6.99
C ASP A 77 -4.45 -12.97 5.57
N VAL A 78 -3.44 -12.97 4.73
CA VAL A 78 -3.52 -12.59 3.32
C VAL A 78 -3.13 -13.76 2.46
N SER A 79 -4.05 -14.20 1.61
CA SER A 79 -3.82 -15.21 0.58
C SER A 79 -3.76 -14.51 -0.78
N MET A 80 -2.72 -14.76 -1.56
CA MET A 80 -2.48 -14.16 -2.87
C MET A 80 -2.48 -15.23 -3.94
N THR A 81 -3.07 -14.94 -5.09
CA THR A 81 -3.01 -15.78 -6.29
C THR A 81 -2.48 -14.94 -7.45
N PHE A 82 -1.39 -15.37 -8.05
CA PHE A 82 -0.72 -14.72 -9.17
C PHE A 82 -1.26 -15.21 -10.52
N LYS A 83 -0.96 -14.48 -11.60
CA LYS A 83 -1.41 -14.83 -12.96
C LYS A 83 -0.91 -16.19 -13.46
N ASP A 84 0.25 -16.62 -12.98
CA ASP A 84 0.81 -17.94 -13.28
C ASP A 84 0.14 -19.10 -12.51
N GLY A 85 -0.84 -18.79 -11.67
CA GLY A 85 -1.54 -19.75 -10.80
C GLY A 85 -0.82 -20.09 -9.50
N SER A 86 0.36 -19.55 -9.26
CA SER A 86 1.05 -19.70 -7.97
C SER A 86 0.30 -18.98 -6.86
N THR A 87 0.45 -19.47 -5.63
CA THR A 87 -0.20 -18.89 -4.47
C THR A 87 0.82 -18.61 -3.37
N LYS A 88 0.61 -17.54 -2.62
CA LYS A 88 1.40 -17.19 -1.43
C LYS A 88 0.49 -16.75 -0.30
N GLN A 89 0.91 -17.03 0.93
CA GLN A 89 0.20 -16.60 2.13
C GLN A 89 1.15 -15.81 3.03
N ILE A 90 0.63 -14.76 3.65
CA ILE A 90 1.32 -13.91 4.62
C ILE A 90 0.38 -13.62 5.78
N GLU A 91 0.94 -13.59 6.99
CA GLU A 91 0.26 -13.09 8.19
C GLU A 91 0.73 -11.67 8.48
N ILE A 92 -0.19 -10.73 8.62
CA ILE A 92 0.14 -9.38 9.07
C ILE A 92 0.08 -9.37 10.59
N LEU A 93 1.21 -9.07 11.23
CA LEU A 93 1.33 -8.99 12.68
C LEU A 93 1.29 -7.53 13.14
N GLU A 94 0.70 -7.29 14.30
CA GLU A 94 0.72 -5.96 14.91
C GLU A 94 2.16 -5.50 15.17
N GLY A 95 2.46 -4.26 14.72
CA GLY A 95 3.79 -3.66 14.77
C GLY A 95 4.73 -4.04 13.63
N SER A 96 4.38 -5.01 12.76
CA SER A 96 5.21 -5.40 11.62
C SER A 96 5.07 -4.44 10.43
N LEU A 97 6.11 -4.38 9.62
CA LEU A 97 6.11 -3.80 8.29
C LEU A 97 6.88 -4.76 7.39
N GLU A 98 6.25 -5.27 6.34
CA GLU A 98 6.86 -6.24 5.44
C GLU A 98 6.64 -5.83 3.98
N MET A 99 7.65 -6.03 3.15
CA MET A 99 7.57 -5.84 1.72
C MET A 99 7.78 -7.17 1.01
N LEU A 100 6.91 -7.45 0.07
CA LEU A 100 6.97 -8.63 -0.77
C LEU A 100 7.19 -8.21 -2.22
N GLU A 101 8.34 -8.53 -2.77
CA GLU A 101 8.57 -8.39 -4.20
C GLU A 101 7.63 -9.34 -4.97
N VAL A 102 6.90 -8.77 -5.90
CA VAL A 102 5.97 -9.49 -6.78
C VAL A 102 6.10 -8.94 -8.20
N PRO A 103 5.68 -9.68 -9.22
CA PRO A 103 5.67 -9.17 -10.59
C PRO A 103 4.84 -7.89 -10.73
N TYR A 104 5.18 -7.07 -11.74
CA TYR A 104 4.44 -5.86 -12.10
C TYR A 104 3.11 -6.22 -12.78
N GLU A 105 2.20 -6.78 -12.02
CA GLU A 105 0.93 -7.31 -12.50
C GLU A 105 -0.17 -7.23 -11.45
N GLU A 106 -1.37 -7.56 -11.86
CA GLU A 106 -2.50 -7.75 -10.97
C GLU A 106 -2.37 -9.04 -10.17
N VAL A 107 -2.67 -8.97 -8.88
CA VAL A 107 -2.65 -10.08 -7.93
C VAL A 107 -4.02 -10.18 -7.29
N GLN A 108 -4.64 -11.35 -7.34
CA GLN A 108 -5.87 -11.60 -6.60
C GLN A 108 -5.54 -11.83 -5.13
N VAL A 109 -6.24 -11.14 -4.25
CA VAL A 109 -6.03 -11.27 -2.80
C VAL A 109 -7.32 -11.58 -2.06
N SER A 110 -7.21 -12.46 -1.07
CA SER A 110 -8.25 -12.70 -0.08
C SER A 110 -7.66 -12.40 1.30
N ILE A 111 -8.25 -11.43 1.99
CA ILE A 111 -7.79 -10.95 3.29
C ILE A 111 -8.81 -11.33 4.36
N LYS A 112 -8.36 -12.06 5.38
CA LYS A 112 -9.17 -12.47 6.52
C LYS A 112 -8.67 -11.76 7.78
N PRO A 113 -9.36 -10.70 8.25
CA PRO A 113 -8.96 -10.00 9.45
C PRO A 113 -9.26 -10.81 10.71
N SER A 114 -8.45 -10.61 11.73
CA SER A 114 -8.75 -11.07 13.08
C SER A 114 -9.93 -10.30 13.66
N ARG A 115 -10.55 -10.85 14.71
CA ARG A 115 -11.72 -10.23 15.34
C ARG A 115 -11.45 -8.79 15.79
N GLY A 116 -12.27 -7.85 15.32
CA GLY A 116 -12.19 -6.44 15.66
C GLY A 116 -11.19 -5.63 14.83
N ILE A 117 -10.52 -6.26 13.86
CA ILE A 117 -9.65 -5.62 12.88
C ILE A 117 -10.46 -5.33 11.62
N ASP A 118 -10.18 -4.21 10.99
CA ASP A 118 -10.77 -3.75 9.74
C ASP A 118 -9.69 -3.68 8.65
N VAL A 119 -10.01 -4.21 7.48
CA VAL A 119 -9.12 -4.21 6.28
C VAL A 119 -9.71 -3.39 5.14
N GLY A 120 -10.74 -2.59 5.44
CA GLY A 120 -11.45 -1.76 4.48
C GLY A 120 -12.85 -2.26 4.10
N ALA A 121 -13.27 -3.42 4.62
CA ALA A 121 -14.61 -3.98 4.42
C ALA A 121 -15.52 -3.85 5.65
N GLY A 122 -14.97 -3.41 6.77
CA GLY A 122 -15.62 -3.40 8.07
C GLY A 122 -14.95 -4.35 9.06
N LYS A 123 -15.19 -4.12 10.35
CA LYS A 123 -14.52 -4.88 11.43
C LYS A 123 -14.86 -6.36 11.39
N GLY A 124 -13.85 -7.18 11.16
CA GLY A 124 -13.96 -8.63 11.13
C GLY A 124 -14.47 -9.19 9.80
N GLU A 125 -14.77 -8.33 8.84
CA GLU A 125 -15.25 -8.73 7.52
C GLU A 125 -14.09 -9.05 6.59
N SER A 126 -14.15 -10.21 5.92
CA SER A 126 -13.15 -10.61 4.92
C SER A 126 -13.30 -9.78 3.66
N LEU A 127 -12.19 -9.52 2.99
CA LEU A 127 -12.14 -8.73 1.76
C LEU A 127 -11.47 -9.52 0.65
N GLU A 128 -12.14 -9.62 -0.49
CA GLU A 128 -11.55 -10.11 -1.75
C GLU A 128 -11.36 -8.92 -2.70
N SER A 129 -10.19 -8.81 -3.30
CA SER A 129 -9.85 -7.70 -4.19
C SER A 129 -8.79 -8.13 -5.20
N VAL A 130 -8.66 -7.33 -6.24
CA VAL A 130 -7.52 -7.37 -7.15
C VAL A 130 -6.65 -6.17 -6.86
N ILE A 131 -5.38 -6.40 -6.55
CA ILE A 131 -4.40 -5.37 -6.25
C ILE A 131 -3.25 -5.42 -7.24
N PHE A 132 -2.47 -4.35 -7.33
CA PHE A 132 -1.36 -4.26 -8.28
C PHE A 132 -0.01 -4.33 -7.58
N GLY A 133 0.88 -5.21 -8.06
CA GLY A 133 2.20 -5.42 -7.49
C GLY A 133 3.09 -4.18 -7.53
N GLY A 134 3.12 -3.48 -8.68
CA GLY A 134 3.92 -2.27 -8.84
C GLY A 134 5.44 -2.50 -8.87
N VAL A 135 6.18 -1.39 -8.81
CA VAL A 135 7.66 -1.39 -8.93
C VAL A 135 8.32 -1.96 -7.67
N VAL A 136 7.76 -1.70 -6.50
CA VAL A 136 8.33 -2.14 -5.20
C VAL A 136 7.64 -3.38 -4.65
N GLY A 137 6.53 -3.81 -5.25
CA GLY A 137 5.78 -4.97 -4.79
C GLY A 137 4.62 -4.63 -3.86
N LEU A 138 4.24 -5.57 -3.03
CA LEU A 138 3.18 -5.44 -2.04
C LEU A 138 3.78 -5.11 -0.67
N ILE A 139 3.12 -4.22 0.06
CA ILE A 139 3.55 -3.80 1.39
C ILE A 139 2.45 -4.15 2.39
N PHE A 140 2.82 -4.89 3.43
CA PHE A 140 1.93 -5.29 4.51
C PHE A 140 2.31 -4.52 5.76
N ASP A 141 1.42 -3.62 6.18
CA ASP A 141 1.69 -2.68 7.27
C ASP A 141 0.77 -2.94 8.48
N GLY A 142 1.28 -3.69 9.43
CA GLY A 142 0.62 -3.97 10.70
C GLY A 142 0.86 -2.91 11.78
N ARG A 143 1.56 -1.83 11.47
CA ARG A 143 1.76 -0.70 12.39
C ARG A 143 0.47 0.09 12.51
N ASN A 144 -0.22 -0.03 13.54
CA ASN A 144 -1.55 0.58 13.76
C ASN A 144 -1.65 2.06 13.33
N ARG A 145 -2.87 2.62 13.32
CA ARG A 145 -3.12 4.02 12.96
C ARG A 145 -3.71 4.81 14.15
N PRO A 146 -3.13 5.97 14.52
CA PRO A 146 -1.87 6.53 13.99
C PRO A 146 -0.66 5.66 14.39
N ILE A 147 0.43 5.74 13.59
CA ILE A 147 1.69 5.08 13.95
C ILE A 147 2.22 5.72 15.22
N THR A 148 2.42 4.91 16.26
CA THR A 148 2.95 5.38 17.54
C THR A 148 4.29 4.73 17.82
N LEU A 149 5.23 5.52 18.34
CA LEU A 149 6.54 5.05 18.73
C LEU A 149 6.61 4.93 20.26
N SER A 150 7.36 3.95 20.76
CA SER A 150 7.63 3.82 22.19
C SER A 150 8.30 5.08 22.76
N THR A 151 7.95 5.43 23.98
CA THR A 151 8.64 6.48 24.73
C THR A 151 10.02 6.03 25.19
N ASP A 152 10.25 4.71 25.31
CA ASP A 152 11.58 4.16 25.55
C ASP A 152 12.45 4.31 24.29
N SER A 153 13.68 4.80 24.49
CA SER A 153 14.60 5.11 23.40
C SER A 153 15.11 3.85 22.70
N SER A 154 15.38 2.79 23.45
CA SER A 154 15.93 1.55 22.91
C SER A 154 14.89 0.81 22.08
N GLU A 155 13.66 0.67 22.59
CA GLU A 155 12.54 0.06 21.87
C GLU A 155 12.18 0.84 20.61
N ARG A 156 12.21 2.17 20.68
CA ARG A 156 11.95 3.03 19.53
C ARG A 156 12.97 2.85 18.42
N ILE A 157 14.26 2.82 18.77
CA ILE A 157 15.35 2.60 17.81
C ILE A 157 15.23 1.22 17.18
N GLU A 158 14.98 0.19 17.99
CA GLU A 158 14.80 -1.18 17.50
C GLU A 158 13.64 -1.27 16.50
N SER A 159 12.48 -0.69 16.83
CA SER A 159 11.33 -0.67 15.94
C SER A 159 11.63 0.02 14.61
N LEU A 160 12.28 1.19 14.65
CA LEU A 160 12.65 1.94 13.45
C LEU A 160 13.65 1.19 12.56
N LEU A 161 14.64 0.53 13.17
CA LEU A 161 15.61 -0.31 12.44
C LEU A 161 14.93 -1.52 11.81
N ASN A 162 14.07 -2.21 12.54
CA ASN A 162 13.32 -3.35 12.03
C ASN A 162 12.45 -2.97 10.83
N TRP A 163 11.73 -1.85 10.90
CA TRP A 163 10.93 -1.36 9.78
C TRP A 163 11.78 -0.95 8.57
N SER A 164 12.94 -0.31 8.79
CA SER A 164 13.85 0.06 7.70
C SER A 164 14.44 -1.18 7.00
N ASN A 165 14.81 -2.18 7.79
CA ASN A 165 15.39 -3.42 7.27
C ASN A 165 14.36 -4.27 6.51
N SER A 166 13.10 -4.26 6.94
CA SER A 166 12.05 -5.08 6.32
C SER A 166 11.60 -4.58 4.95
N VAL A 167 11.87 -3.33 4.62
CA VAL A 167 11.55 -2.72 3.32
C VAL A 167 12.80 -2.42 2.47
N ASP A 168 13.93 -3.02 2.81
CA ASP A 168 15.23 -2.84 2.13
C ASP A 168 15.58 -1.36 1.82
N GLU A 169 15.27 -0.48 2.77
CA GLU A 169 15.46 0.96 2.59
C GLU A 169 16.94 1.36 2.51
N TYR A 170 17.81 0.54 3.10
CA TYR A 170 19.26 0.69 3.03
C TYR A 170 19.91 -0.58 2.45
N PRO A 171 20.94 -0.45 1.63
CA PRO A 171 21.66 -1.61 1.13
C PRO A 171 22.20 -2.43 2.30
N LYS A 172 21.96 -3.73 2.26
CA LYS A 172 22.53 -4.70 3.21
C LYS A 172 24.03 -4.82 2.94
N GLY A 173 24.83 -4.05 3.60
CA GLY A 173 26.29 -4.13 3.50
C GLY A 173 26.96 -2.89 4.05
N ASP A 174 27.82 -3.12 5.03
CA ASP A 174 28.93 -2.29 5.48
C ASP A 174 28.71 -0.77 5.57
N LEU A 175 27.74 -0.34 6.37
CA LEU A 175 27.65 1.06 6.78
C LEU A 175 28.24 1.32 8.17
N PHE A 176 28.91 0.31 8.80
CA PHE A 176 29.69 0.50 10.04
C PHE A 176 30.83 -0.53 10.14
#